data_4fe5c22fa5da792e7de14291321e07e7
#
_entry.id   4fe5c22fa5da792e7de14291321e07e7
#
_cell.length_a   1.000
_cell.length_b   1.000
_cell.length_c   1.000
_cell.angle_alpha   90.00
_cell.angle_beta   90.00
_cell.angle_gamma   90.00
#
_symmetry.space_group_name_H-M   'P 1'
#
loop_
_entity.id
_entity.type
_entity.pdbx_description
1 polymer ?
#
loop_
_entity_poly.entity_id
_entity_poly.type
_entity_poly.pdbx_seq_one_letter_code
_entity_poly.pdbx_strand_id
1 'polypeptide(L)'
;MRPGKVQYLEGLRGIAAMQVVLLHFVSGFMPDTAQHAWPPLRVLFDGHTAVYVFFLISGAVLTPSFARPGAFLGKLGKRVVRLSIPVAAAAAIATALLVLLPDAHLRAAALTGSAWLAMDSSGAPTLTHLAREIGLDSLLLGYREATLFAPLADHLPLMEHSLDAPFWSLHLELYGSLLLLCLVSLRAYSAWLHRAAIIAAALLFGTHPMFLFVLGHICPLPRSRGGLGRTCIGASVLLLGLALCATKDWRAVEALRLWLSHSELAFAPNLYQFQSQLGAVALYFGVVMCPGVWRLLESDPCRHLGRLSFSIYLLHFPILFTLVCAAFVDLHRVFPPAVSTAVAFALFIALILLAAHLFERWIDRPAIALSRLAGATRWQPA
;
A
#
# COMPACT_ATOMS: atom_id res chain seq x y z
N MET A 1 5.11 -20.38 -19.43
CA MET A 1 5.33 -19.41 -18.34
C MET A 1 5.85 -18.12 -18.93
N ARG A 2 5.24 -16.95 -18.63
CA ARG A 2 5.79 -15.67 -19.10
C ARG A 2 7.09 -15.39 -18.36
N PRO A 3 8.24 -15.23 -19.04
CA PRO A 3 9.50 -14.93 -18.38
C PRO A 3 9.42 -13.54 -17.76
N GLY A 4 9.61 -13.43 -16.44
CA GLY A 4 9.75 -12.18 -15.72
C GLY A 4 8.77 -11.89 -14.58
N LYS A 5 7.77 -12.75 -14.31
CA LYS A 5 6.87 -12.57 -13.16
C LYS A 5 7.36 -13.42 -11.99
N VAL A 6 7.77 -12.76 -10.90
CA VAL A 6 8.19 -13.44 -9.67
C VAL A 6 6.93 -13.77 -8.88
N GLN A 7 6.47 -15.03 -8.97
CA GLN A 7 5.14 -15.45 -8.48
C GLN A 7 4.99 -15.29 -6.96
N TYR A 8 6.04 -15.55 -6.18
CA TYR A 8 5.99 -15.36 -4.73
C TYR A 8 5.79 -13.90 -4.31
N LEU A 9 6.28 -12.91 -5.10
CA LEU A 9 6.00 -11.49 -4.83
C LEU A 9 4.54 -11.13 -5.13
N GLU A 10 3.90 -11.78 -6.10
CA GLU A 10 2.45 -11.63 -6.28
C GLU A 10 1.68 -12.15 -5.07
N GLY A 11 2.03 -13.34 -4.58
CA GLY A 11 1.41 -13.88 -3.37
C GLY A 11 1.64 -13.00 -2.14
N LEU A 12 2.86 -12.47 -1.97
CA LEU A 12 3.17 -11.54 -0.89
C LEU A 12 2.31 -10.27 -0.96
N ARG A 13 2.09 -9.71 -2.17
CA ARG A 13 1.17 -8.58 -2.38
C ARG A 13 -0.26 -8.92 -1.97
N GLY A 14 -0.71 -10.13 -2.26
CA GLY A 14 -2.04 -10.61 -1.87
C GLY A 14 -2.22 -10.67 -0.36
N ILE A 15 -1.24 -11.22 0.35
CA ILE A 15 -1.24 -11.27 1.82
C ILE A 15 -1.20 -9.84 2.39
N ALA A 16 -0.33 -8.98 1.89
CA ALA A 16 -0.23 -7.60 2.33
C ALA A 16 -1.55 -6.83 2.13
N ALA A 17 -2.26 -7.04 1.01
CA ALA A 17 -3.58 -6.44 0.81
C ALA A 17 -4.60 -6.89 1.85
N MET A 18 -4.60 -8.18 2.19
CA MET A 18 -5.49 -8.71 3.22
C MET A 18 -5.13 -8.21 4.62
N GLN A 19 -3.85 -7.99 4.94
CA GLN A 19 -3.46 -7.35 6.21
C GLN A 19 -4.01 -5.92 6.33
N VAL A 20 -4.05 -5.14 5.25
CA VAL A 20 -4.67 -3.81 5.25
C VAL A 20 -6.19 -3.92 5.46
N VAL A 21 -6.86 -4.86 4.79
CA VAL A 21 -8.30 -5.14 4.99
C VAL A 21 -8.58 -5.49 6.46
N LEU A 22 -7.78 -6.38 7.04
CA LEU A 22 -7.91 -6.80 8.44
C LEU A 22 -7.64 -5.66 9.43
N LEU A 23 -6.62 -4.82 9.17
CA LEU A 23 -6.36 -3.63 9.99
C LEU A 23 -7.62 -2.77 10.11
N HIS A 24 -8.22 -2.42 8.98
CA HIS A 24 -9.36 -1.50 8.98
C HIS A 24 -10.61 -2.13 9.61
N PHE A 25 -10.84 -3.44 9.37
CA PHE A 25 -11.95 -4.14 10.04
C PHE A 25 -11.76 -4.21 11.56
N VAL A 26 -10.57 -4.62 12.02
CA VAL A 26 -10.27 -4.74 13.45
C VAL A 26 -10.34 -3.37 14.13
N SER A 27 -9.79 -2.32 13.51
CA SER A 27 -9.86 -0.96 14.05
C SER A 27 -11.30 -0.43 14.15
N GLY A 28 -12.16 -0.81 13.20
CA GLY A 28 -13.55 -0.37 13.18
C GLY A 28 -14.48 -1.14 14.10
N PHE A 29 -14.39 -2.45 14.09
CA PHE A 29 -15.38 -3.32 14.73
C PHE A 29 -14.89 -4.05 15.99
N MET A 30 -13.58 -4.00 16.25
CA MET A 30 -12.94 -4.67 17.40
C MET A 30 -11.86 -3.77 18.03
N PRO A 31 -12.19 -2.51 18.45
CA PRO A 31 -11.21 -1.53 18.90
C PRO A 31 -10.37 -2.03 20.10
N ASP A 32 -10.95 -2.76 21.02
CA ASP A 32 -10.23 -3.37 22.14
C ASP A 32 -9.21 -4.41 21.68
N THR A 33 -9.57 -5.22 20.67
CA THR A 33 -8.65 -6.18 20.06
C THR A 33 -7.51 -5.46 19.34
N ALA A 34 -7.80 -4.36 18.64
CA ALA A 34 -6.77 -3.55 17.99
C ALA A 34 -5.69 -3.07 18.97
N GLN A 35 -6.11 -2.69 20.18
CA GLN A 35 -5.23 -2.16 21.23
C GLN A 35 -4.54 -3.27 22.07
N HIS A 36 -5.26 -4.33 22.42
CA HIS A 36 -4.85 -5.31 23.42
C HIS A 36 -4.60 -6.73 22.88
N ALA A 37 -4.62 -6.92 21.54
CA ALA A 37 -4.35 -8.23 20.96
C ALA A 37 -3.00 -8.79 21.42
N TRP A 38 -2.98 -10.10 21.61
CA TRP A 38 -1.73 -10.83 21.81
C TRP A 38 -0.73 -10.53 20.67
N PRO A 39 0.54 -10.18 20.98
CA PRO A 39 1.49 -9.68 20.00
C PRO A 39 1.56 -10.48 18.69
N PRO A 40 1.66 -11.81 18.66
CA PRO A 40 1.67 -12.57 17.41
C PRO A 40 0.44 -12.36 16.50
N LEU A 41 -0.75 -12.10 17.08
CA LEU A 41 -1.96 -11.83 16.31
C LEU A 41 -1.93 -10.47 15.63
N ARG A 42 -1.21 -9.49 16.18
CA ARG A 42 -1.06 -8.15 15.59
C ARG A 42 -0.43 -8.19 14.21
N VAL A 43 0.41 -9.19 13.93
CA VAL A 43 1.00 -9.41 12.60
C VAL A 43 -0.08 -9.56 11.53
N LEU A 44 -1.22 -10.16 11.85
CA LEU A 44 -2.30 -10.41 10.89
C LEU A 44 -2.97 -9.12 10.40
N PHE A 45 -2.95 -8.07 11.21
CA PHE A 45 -3.56 -6.78 10.89
C PHE A 45 -2.57 -5.61 10.99
N ASP A 46 -1.27 -5.83 10.75
CA ASP A 46 -0.28 -4.77 10.60
C ASP A 46 -0.29 -4.19 9.18
N GLY A 47 -1.36 -3.47 8.85
CA GLY A 47 -1.55 -2.89 7.53
C GLY A 47 -0.53 -1.81 7.17
N HIS A 48 0.05 -1.10 8.15
CA HIS A 48 1.09 -0.10 7.87
C HIS A 48 2.36 -0.76 7.31
N THR A 49 2.83 -1.82 7.97
CA THR A 49 3.94 -2.62 7.45
C THR A 49 3.62 -3.21 6.08
N ALA A 50 2.37 -3.66 5.87
CA ALA A 50 1.92 -4.18 4.58
C ALA A 50 2.03 -3.15 3.44
N VAL A 51 1.66 -1.89 3.67
CA VAL A 51 1.81 -0.82 2.67
C VAL A 51 3.29 -0.59 2.34
N TYR A 52 4.16 -0.61 3.33
CA TYR A 52 5.61 -0.47 3.09
C TYR A 52 6.21 -1.66 2.33
N VAL A 53 5.69 -2.87 2.52
CA VAL A 53 6.03 -4.04 1.68
C VAL A 53 5.63 -3.81 0.22
N PHE A 54 4.49 -3.16 -0.08
CA PHE A 54 4.13 -2.79 -1.45
C PHE A 54 5.17 -1.87 -2.10
N PHE A 55 5.71 -0.90 -1.38
CA PHE A 55 6.74 0.00 -1.92
C PHE A 55 8.03 -0.74 -2.26
N LEU A 56 8.48 -1.66 -1.41
CA LEU A 56 9.63 -2.53 -1.69
C LEU A 56 9.40 -3.42 -2.94
N ILE A 57 8.24 -4.05 -3.04
CA ILE A 57 7.86 -4.85 -4.19
C ILE A 57 7.80 -3.99 -5.46
N SER A 58 7.24 -2.78 -5.39
CA SER A 58 7.20 -1.84 -6.51
C SER A 58 8.62 -1.50 -6.99
N GLY A 59 9.56 -1.24 -6.06
CA GLY A 59 10.97 -1.04 -6.36
C GLY A 59 11.57 -2.19 -7.16
N ALA A 60 11.36 -3.41 -6.70
CA ALA A 60 11.91 -4.61 -7.31
C ALA A 60 11.29 -4.96 -8.68
N VAL A 61 9.97 -4.75 -8.84
CA VAL A 61 9.24 -5.16 -10.04
C VAL A 61 9.28 -4.09 -11.14
N LEU A 62 9.26 -2.80 -10.80
CA LEU A 62 9.30 -1.71 -11.77
C LEU A 62 10.70 -1.54 -12.39
N THR A 63 11.76 -1.78 -11.63
CA THR A 63 13.14 -1.69 -12.12
C THR A 63 13.38 -2.45 -13.43
N PRO A 64 13.14 -3.76 -13.53
CA PRO A 64 13.34 -4.47 -14.79
C PRO A 64 12.34 -4.06 -15.87
N SER A 65 11.18 -3.53 -15.51
CA SER A 65 10.21 -2.99 -16.46
C SER A 65 10.71 -1.69 -17.09
N PHE A 66 11.28 -0.79 -16.30
CA PHE A 66 11.85 0.48 -16.78
C PHE A 66 13.18 0.32 -17.49
N ALA A 67 13.93 -0.76 -17.24
CA ALA A 67 15.15 -1.09 -17.97
C ALA A 67 14.92 -1.54 -19.43
N ARG A 68 13.68 -1.86 -19.81
CA ARG A 68 13.36 -2.22 -21.19
C ARG A 68 13.50 -1.00 -22.11
N PRO A 69 13.82 -1.20 -23.41
CA PRO A 69 13.85 -0.11 -24.38
C PRO A 69 12.54 0.71 -24.40
N GLY A 70 12.65 2.00 -24.64
CA GLY A 70 11.51 2.91 -24.74
C GLY A 70 11.80 4.30 -24.17
N ALA A 71 11.09 5.31 -24.69
CA ALA A 71 11.24 6.70 -24.27
C ALA A 71 10.83 6.92 -22.82
N PHE A 72 11.52 7.80 -22.13
CA PHE A 72 11.24 8.18 -20.73
C PHE A 72 9.78 8.61 -20.54
N LEU A 73 9.30 9.57 -21.36
CA LEU A 73 7.93 10.07 -21.29
C LEU A 73 6.89 8.99 -21.58
N GLY A 74 7.18 8.05 -22.50
CA GLY A 74 6.29 6.92 -22.77
C GLY A 74 6.17 5.98 -21.57
N LYS A 75 7.26 5.73 -20.83
CA LYS A 75 7.24 4.93 -19.60
C LYS A 75 6.49 5.63 -18.46
N LEU A 76 6.69 6.95 -18.33
CA LEU A 76 5.98 7.79 -17.37
C LEU A 76 4.48 7.84 -17.68
N GLY A 77 4.09 8.14 -18.91
CA GLY A 77 2.70 8.19 -19.35
C GLY A 77 1.98 6.85 -19.12
N LYS A 78 2.65 5.73 -19.41
CA LYS A 78 2.14 4.40 -19.10
C LYS A 78 1.86 4.22 -17.62
N ARG A 79 2.72 4.74 -16.73
CA ARG A 79 2.55 4.63 -15.29
C ARG A 79 1.40 5.51 -14.79
N VAL A 80 1.34 6.76 -15.26
CA VAL A 80 0.26 7.70 -14.93
C VAL A 80 -1.10 7.11 -15.33
N VAL A 81 -1.27 6.70 -16.58
CA VAL A 81 -2.54 6.12 -17.06
C VAL A 81 -2.95 4.90 -16.24
N ARG A 82 -1.98 4.03 -15.91
CA ARG A 82 -2.24 2.82 -15.13
C ARG A 82 -2.72 3.11 -13.70
N LEU A 83 -2.29 4.22 -13.09
CA LEU A 83 -2.72 4.61 -11.75
C LEU A 83 -4.01 5.44 -11.81
N SER A 84 -4.07 6.45 -12.68
CA SER A 84 -5.17 7.42 -12.69
C SER A 84 -6.54 6.80 -13.01
N ILE A 85 -6.62 5.85 -13.95
CA ILE A 85 -7.90 5.27 -14.33
C ILE A 85 -8.53 4.46 -13.18
N PRO A 86 -7.83 3.51 -12.52
CA PRO A 86 -8.41 2.80 -11.40
C PRO A 86 -8.70 3.71 -10.19
N VAL A 87 -7.85 4.70 -9.92
CA VAL A 87 -8.05 5.65 -8.81
C VAL A 87 -9.31 6.50 -9.07
N ALA A 88 -9.48 7.04 -10.28
CA ALA A 88 -10.68 7.79 -10.64
C ALA A 88 -11.96 6.94 -10.52
N ALA A 89 -11.93 5.69 -10.96
CA ALA A 89 -13.05 4.79 -10.84
C ALA A 89 -13.36 4.45 -9.37
N ALA A 90 -12.34 4.21 -8.54
CA ALA A 90 -12.50 3.95 -7.11
C ALA A 90 -13.06 5.18 -6.36
N ALA A 91 -12.55 6.38 -6.65
CA ALA A 91 -13.07 7.63 -6.08
C ALA A 91 -14.54 7.87 -6.46
N ALA A 92 -14.93 7.58 -7.71
CA ALA A 92 -16.33 7.66 -8.15
C ALA A 92 -17.22 6.65 -7.41
N ILE A 93 -16.75 5.41 -7.22
CA ILE A 93 -17.47 4.38 -6.46
C ILE A 93 -17.58 4.80 -4.99
N ALA A 94 -16.50 5.29 -4.36
CA ALA A 94 -16.50 5.79 -2.99
C ALA A 94 -17.51 6.92 -2.82
N THR A 95 -17.50 7.91 -3.72
CA THR A 95 -18.47 9.01 -3.75
C THR A 95 -19.91 8.50 -3.82
N ALA A 96 -20.19 7.58 -4.75
CA ALA A 96 -21.53 7.01 -4.90
C ALA A 96 -22.00 6.28 -3.64
N LEU A 97 -21.13 5.48 -3.02
CA LEU A 97 -21.43 4.76 -1.78
C LEU A 97 -21.67 5.71 -0.61
N LEU A 98 -20.85 6.76 -0.45
CA LEU A 98 -21.00 7.76 0.60
C LEU A 98 -22.28 8.59 0.44
N VAL A 99 -22.70 8.89 -0.80
CA VAL A 99 -23.98 9.56 -1.07
C VAL A 99 -25.18 8.66 -0.78
N LEU A 100 -25.07 7.38 -1.12
CA LEU A 100 -26.16 6.40 -0.91
C LEU A 100 -26.33 6.00 0.56
N LEU A 101 -25.25 5.94 1.31
CA LEU A 101 -25.21 5.49 2.71
C LEU A 101 -24.47 6.51 3.58
N PRO A 102 -24.99 7.74 3.69
CA PRO A 102 -24.37 8.75 4.51
C PRO A 102 -24.34 8.31 5.99
N ASP A 103 -23.29 8.69 6.71
CA ASP A 103 -23.13 8.48 8.16
C ASP A 103 -23.25 7.01 8.63
N ALA A 104 -23.16 6.02 7.72
CA ALA A 104 -23.24 4.62 8.09
C ALA A 104 -22.10 4.25 9.09
N HIS A 105 -20.90 4.77 8.85
CA HIS A 105 -19.75 4.59 9.73
C HIS A 105 -19.93 5.26 11.10
N LEU A 106 -20.53 6.45 11.18
CA LEU A 106 -20.80 7.13 12.45
C LEU A 106 -21.80 6.36 13.30
N ARG A 107 -22.84 5.81 12.67
CA ARG A 107 -23.80 4.93 13.35
C ARG A 107 -23.16 3.65 13.86
N ALA A 108 -22.28 3.04 13.08
CA ALA A 108 -21.52 1.88 13.50
C ALA A 108 -20.54 2.23 14.63
N ALA A 109 -19.86 3.39 14.55
CA ALA A 109 -18.97 3.90 15.59
C ALA A 109 -19.66 4.03 16.95
N ALA A 110 -20.89 4.55 16.96
CA ALA A 110 -21.70 4.66 18.18
C ALA A 110 -21.99 3.31 18.85
N LEU A 111 -22.05 2.23 18.06
CA LEU A 111 -22.30 0.86 18.58
C LEU A 111 -21.01 0.13 18.97
N THR A 112 -19.92 0.37 18.27
CA THR A 112 -18.64 -0.33 18.50
C THR A 112 -17.72 0.41 19.46
N GLY A 113 -17.96 1.70 19.74
CA GLY A 113 -17.05 2.57 20.48
C GLY A 113 -15.76 2.92 19.72
N SER A 114 -15.70 2.65 18.42
CA SER A 114 -14.51 2.90 17.62
C SER A 114 -14.34 4.38 17.29
N ALA A 115 -13.35 5.04 17.89
CA ALA A 115 -12.94 6.39 17.53
C ALA A 115 -12.44 6.47 16.07
N TRP A 116 -11.93 5.37 15.53
CA TRP A 116 -11.47 5.29 14.16
C TRP A 116 -12.63 5.36 13.13
N LEU A 117 -13.75 4.66 13.38
CA LEU A 117 -14.96 4.80 12.57
C LEU A 117 -15.64 6.17 12.76
N ALA A 118 -15.43 6.81 13.90
CA ALA A 118 -15.97 8.14 14.19
C ALA A 118 -15.19 9.28 13.51
N MET A 119 -14.09 8.98 12.79
CA MET A 119 -13.38 9.98 12.01
C MET A 119 -14.34 10.64 11.02
N ASP A 120 -14.37 11.97 11.04
CA ASP A 120 -15.26 12.74 10.21
C ASP A 120 -14.77 12.72 8.76
N SER A 121 -15.36 11.88 7.95
CA SER A 121 -15.20 11.97 6.51
C SER A 121 -16.03 13.17 6.01
N SER A 122 -15.48 14.36 6.12
CA SER A 122 -15.85 15.66 5.51
C SER A 122 -17.24 15.76 4.85
N GLY A 123 -18.32 15.47 5.56
CA GLY A 123 -19.69 15.73 5.05
C GLY A 123 -20.04 14.99 3.75
N ALA A 124 -21.17 15.33 3.15
CA ALA A 124 -21.59 14.74 1.88
C ALA A 124 -20.59 15.09 0.75
N PRO A 125 -20.06 14.11 0.02
CA PRO A 125 -19.09 14.36 -1.04
C PRO A 125 -19.72 15.19 -2.16
N THR A 126 -18.97 16.20 -2.62
CA THR A 126 -19.38 17.10 -3.72
C THR A 126 -18.64 16.73 -5.00
N LEU A 127 -19.16 17.18 -6.15
CA LEU A 127 -18.46 17.04 -7.43
C LEU A 127 -17.09 17.72 -7.42
N THR A 128 -16.97 18.86 -6.72
CA THR A 128 -15.69 19.57 -6.57
C THR A 128 -14.71 18.73 -5.75
N HIS A 129 -15.18 18.09 -4.69
CA HIS A 129 -14.36 17.18 -3.89
C HIS A 129 -13.87 16.00 -4.74
N LEU A 130 -14.78 15.34 -5.49
CA LEU A 130 -14.42 14.24 -6.40
C LEU A 130 -13.40 14.67 -7.47
N ALA A 131 -13.63 15.85 -8.11
CA ALA A 131 -12.71 16.37 -9.13
C ALA A 131 -11.33 16.65 -8.57
N ARG A 132 -11.24 17.22 -7.37
CA ARG A 132 -10.00 17.51 -6.67
C ARG A 132 -9.29 16.21 -6.27
N GLU A 133 -10.02 15.25 -5.72
CA GLU A 133 -9.50 13.94 -5.34
C GLU A 133 -8.84 13.23 -6.53
N ILE A 134 -9.55 13.15 -7.67
CA ILE A 134 -9.04 12.50 -8.89
C ILE A 134 -7.89 13.28 -9.51
N GLY A 135 -7.99 14.61 -9.56
CA GLY A 135 -7.06 15.46 -10.32
C GLY A 135 -5.80 15.83 -9.56
N LEU A 136 -5.90 16.00 -8.24
CA LEU A 136 -4.83 16.60 -7.45
C LEU A 136 -4.42 15.77 -6.23
N ASP A 137 -5.36 15.46 -5.32
CA ASP A 137 -5.00 15.05 -3.98
C ASP A 137 -4.44 13.62 -3.94
N SER A 138 -5.10 12.63 -4.57
CA SER A 138 -4.68 11.23 -4.46
C SER A 138 -3.36 10.90 -5.16
N LEU A 139 -2.99 11.58 -6.24
CA LEU A 139 -1.79 11.26 -7.02
C LEU A 139 -0.72 12.35 -7.04
N LEU A 140 -1.09 13.63 -7.13
CA LEU A 140 -0.14 14.70 -7.37
C LEU A 140 0.33 15.39 -6.09
N LEU A 141 -0.56 15.83 -5.22
CA LEU A 141 -0.21 16.64 -4.05
C LEU A 141 -0.09 15.83 -2.76
N GLY A 142 -0.87 14.75 -2.63
CA GLY A 142 -0.99 14.02 -1.38
C GLY A 142 -1.90 14.71 -0.36
N TYR A 143 -1.82 14.27 0.88
CA TYR A 143 -2.56 14.80 2.02
C TYR A 143 -1.58 15.38 3.03
N ARG A 144 -2.06 16.23 3.95
CA ARG A 144 -1.22 16.90 4.95
C ARG A 144 -0.22 15.97 5.63
N GLU A 145 -0.66 14.79 6.03
CA GLU A 145 0.13 13.83 6.81
C GLU A 145 1.09 12.99 5.94
N ALA A 146 0.93 13.01 4.61
CA ALA A 146 1.62 12.08 3.72
C ALA A 146 2.11 12.71 2.40
N THR A 147 2.23 14.04 2.34
CA THR A 147 2.77 14.72 1.16
C THR A 147 4.29 14.69 1.11
N LEU A 148 4.85 14.65 -0.11
CA LEU A 148 6.28 14.93 -0.36
C LEU A 148 6.60 16.42 -0.38
N PHE A 149 5.58 17.27 -0.41
CA PHE A 149 5.71 18.72 -0.51
C PHE A 149 5.50 19.38 0.84
N ALA A 150 6.43 19.16 1.78
CA ALA A 150 6.34 19.68 3.15
C ALA A 150 5.93 21.18 3.25
N PRO A 151 6.41 22.10 2.39
CA PRO A 151 5.99 23.50 2.44
C PRO A 151 4.50 23.72 2.10
N LEU A 152 3.85 22.75 1.43
CA LEU A 152 2.43 22.82 1.08
C LEU A 152 1.52 22.09 2.08
N ALA A 153 2.10 21.33 3.02
CA ALA A 153 1.35 20.45 3.91
C ALA A 153 0.16 21.15 4.60
N ASP A 154 0.37 22.36 5.13
CA ASP A 154 -0.68 23.11 5.84
C ASP A 154 -1.85 23.58 4.94
N HIS A 155 -1.66 23.56 3.63
CA HIS A 155 -2.67 23.92 2.63
C HIS A 155 -3.39 22.70 2.02
N LEU A 156 -2.98 21.50 2.39
CA LEU A 156 -3.55 20.24 1.89
C LEU A 156 -4.65 19.73 2.83
N PRO A 157 -5.61 18.95 2.28
CA PRO A 157 -6.63 18.32 3.09
C PRO A 157 -6.01 17.30 4.05
N LEU A 158 -6.66 17.08 5.18
CA LEU A 158 -6.35 15.95 6.06
C LEU A 158 -6.71 14.65 5.36
N MET A 159 -5.99 13.58 5.67
CA MET A 159 -6.24 12.25 5.12
C MET A 159 -7.64 11.72 5.51
N GLU A 160 -8.14 12.08 6.68
CA GLU A 160 -9.50 11.74 7.13
C GLU A 160 -10.60 12.40 6.29
N HIS A 161 -10.29 13.49 5.59
CA HIS A 161 -11.21 14.17 4.68
C HIS A 161 -11.16 13.62 3.23
N SER A 162 -10.37 12.59 2.95
CA SER A 162 -10.36 11.96 1.63
C SER A 162 -11.61 11.11 1.40
N LEU A 163 -11.98 10.90 0.13
CA LEU A 163 -13.03 9.94 -0.24
C LEU A 163 -12.66 8.50 0.07
N ASP A 164 -11.35 8.23 0.18
CA ASP A 164 -10.78 6.92 0.46
C ASP A 164 -9.43 7.11 1.15
N ALA A 165 -9.40 7.02 2.47
CA ALA A 165 -8.18 7.26 3.25
C ALA A 165 -6.94 6.52 2.74
N PRO A 166 -6.97 5.25 2.33
CA PRO A 166 -5.87 4.54 1.67
C PRO A 166 -5.22 5.25 0.49
N PHE A 167 -5.86 6.23 -0.15
CA PHE A 167 -5.27 6.96 -1.28
C PHE A 167 -3.99 7.74 -0.92
N TRP A 168 -3.72 7.99 0.36
CA TRP A 168 -2.49 8.65 0.79
C TRP A 168 -1.21 8.02 0.23
N SER A 169 -1.20 6.70 0.05
CA SER A 169 -0.03 5.97 -0.43
C SER A 169 0.18 6.08 -1.95
N LEU A 170 -0.86 6.45 -2.71
CA LEU A 170 -0.82 6.49 -4.17
C LEU A 170 0.04 7.65 -4.69
N HIS A 171 0.07 8.77 -3.97
CA HIS A 171 0.99 9.87 -4.20
C HIS A 171 2.44 9.37 -4.11
N LEU A 172 2.79 8.65 -3.03
CA LEU A 172 4.13 8.06 -2.87
C LEU A 172 4.41 7.00 -3.96
N GLU A 173 3.42 6.21 -4.37
CA GLU A 173 3.57 5.20 -5.43
C GLU A 173 3.86 5.85 -6.79
N LEU A 174 3.24 6.98 -7.12
CA LEU A 174 3.52 7.72 -8.35
C LEU A 174 4.95 8.28 -8.33
N TYR A 175 5.31 9.02 -7.27
CA TYR A 175 6.64 9.64 -7.18
C TYR A 175 7.75 8.62 -6.96
N GLY A 176 7.50 7.53 -6.24
CA GLY A 176 8.40 6.39 -6.14
C GLY A 176 8.69 5.76 -7.50
N SER A 177 7.65 5.64 -8.34
CA SER A 177 7.81 5.17 -9.73
C SER A 177 8.63 6.13 -10.58
N LEU A 178 8.44 7.45 -10.41
CA LEU A 178 9.23 8.47 -11.10
C LEU A 178 10.71 8.42 -10.66
N LEU A 179 10.96 8.34 -9.36
CA LEU A 179 12.31 8.17 -8.80
C LEU A 179 13.01 6.94 -9.40
N LEU A 180 12.32 5.79 -9.44
CA LEU A 180 12.86 4.57 -10.05
C LEU A 180 13.15 4.74 -11.54
N LEU A 181 12.26 5.41 -12.26
CA LEU A 181 12.47 5.69 -13.70
C LEU A 181 13.70 6.57 -13.91
N CYS A 182 13.93 7.58 -13.07
CA CYS A 182 15.13 8.41 -13.08
C CYS A 182 16.38 7.57 -12.76
N LEU A 183 16.37 6.76 -11.68
CA LEU A 183 17.49 5.90 -11.31
C LEU A 183 17.88 4.91 -12.41
N VAL A 184 16.88 4.26 -13.04
CA VAL A 184 17.11 3.32 -14.15
C VAL A 184 17.66 4.05 -15.39
N SER A 185 17.18 5.26 -15.67
CA SER A 185 17.69 6.07 -16.78
C SER A 185 19.13 6.52 -16.55
N LEU A 186 19.46 6.97 -15.34
CA LEU A 186 20.83 7.30 -14.95
C LEU A 186 21.77 6.10 -15.05
N ARG A 187 21.32 4.90 -14.68
CA ARG A 187 22.09 3.66 -14.83
C ARG A 187 22.44 3.36 -16.29
N ALA A 188 21.50 3.63 -17.20
CA ALA A 188 21.75 3.44 -18.64
C ALA A 188 22.75 4.46 -19.20
N TYR A 189 22.82 5.66 -18.62
CA TYR A 189 23.74 6.72 -19.01
C TYR A 189 25.12 6.59 -18.37
N SER A 190 25.18 6.40 -17.03
CA SER A 190 26.44 6.31 -16.28
C SER A 190 26.26 5.54 -14.97
N ALA A 191 27.10 4.52 -14.76
CA ALA A 191 27.11 3.75 -13.51
C ALA A 191 27.49 4.61 -12.29
N TRP A 192 28.36 5.63 -12.48
CA TRP A 192 28.75 6.55 -11.42
C TRP A 192 27.59 7.45 -11.00
N LEU A 193 26.93 8.10 -11.96
CA LEU A 193 25.75 8.94 -11.70
C LEU A 193 24.63 8.14 -11.01
N HIS A 194 24.40 6.90 -11.42
CA HIS A 194 23.45 6.03 -10.78
C HIS A 194 23.80 5.78 -9.30
N ARG A 195 25.06 5.48 -8.99
CA ARG A 195 25.50 5.28 -7.59
C ARG A 195 25.38 6.57 -6.76
N ALA A 196 25.80 7.70 -7.32
CA ALA A 196 25.65 9.00 -6.68
C ALA A 196 24.17 9.32 -6.40
N ALA A 197 23.27 9.06 -7.34
CA ALA A 197 21.84 9.27 -7.18
C ALA A 197 21.23 8.35 -6.10
N ILE A 198 21.69 7.09 -5.97
CA ILE A 198 21.27 6.20 -4.88
C ILE A 198 21.74 6.76 -3.53
N ILE A 199 22.98 7.22 -3.43
CA ILE A 199 23.49 7.83 -2.19
C ILE A 199 22.70 9.09 -1.86
N ALA A 200 22.45 9.96 -2.82
CA ALA A 200 21.64 11.16 -2.63
C ALA A 200 20.21 10.80 -2.18
N ALA A 201 19.58 9.79 -2.80
CA ALA A 201 18.27 9.31 -2.39
C ALA A 201 18.29 8.72 -0.96
N ALA A 202 19.35 8.02 -0.56
CA ALA A 202 19.51 7.51 0.80
C ALA A 202 19.65 8.65 1.82
N LEU A 203 20.40 9.70 1.49
CA LEU A 203 20.56 10.88 2.35
C LEU A 203 19.26 11.69 2.47
N LEU A 204 18.52 11.84 1.36
CA LEU A 204 17.29 12.63 1.33
C LEU A 204 16.08 11.87 1.93
N PHE A 205 16.01 10.56 1.71
CA PHE A 205 14.83 9.75 2.04
C PHE A 205 15.11 8.61 3.01
N GLY A 206 16.25 8.57 3.68
CA GLY A 206 16.69 7.40 4.46
C GLY A 206 15.68 6.86 5.46
N THR A 207 14.91 7.74 6.12
CA THR A 207 13.82 7.35 7.05
C THR A 207 12.43 7.54 6.45
N HIS A 208 12.32 8.11 5.24
CA HIS A 208 11.04 8.31 4.56
C HIS A 208 10.62 7.07 3.75
N PRO A 209 9.33 6.74 3.64
CA PRO A 209 8.85 5.58 2.86
C PRO A 209 9.32 5.54 1.41
N MET A 210 9.67 6.67 0.81
CA MET A 210 10.24 6.75 -0.55
C MET A 210 11.54 5.95 -0.69
N PHE A 211 12.34 5.80 0.38
CA PHE A 211 13.56 5.01 0.34
C PHE A 211 13.29 3.51 0.16
N LEU A 212 12.12 3.02 0.51
CA LEU A 212 11.75 1.62 0.31
C LEU A 212 11.69 1.24 -1.18
N PHE A 213 11.32 2.17 -2.06
CA PHE A 213 11.41 1.96 -3.51
C PHE A 213 12.87 1.80 -3.96
N VAL A 214 13.78 2.60 -3.39
CA VAL A 214 15.22 2.50 -3.68
C VAL A 214 15.79 1.19 -3.17
N LEU A 215 15.43 0.77 -1.95
CA LEU A 215 15.85 -0.54 -1.41
C LEU A 215 15.36 -1.69 -2.29
N GLY A 216 14.11 -1.67 -2.74
CA GLY A 216 13.58 -2.64 -3.70
C GLY A 216 14.33 -2.64 -5.03
N HIS A 217 14.75 -1.46 -5.52
CA HIS A 217 15.52 -1.29 -6.75
C HIS A 217 16.92 -1.88 -6.67
N ILE A 218 17.66 -1.63 -5.59
CA ILE A 218 19.04 -2.08 -5.45
C ILE A 218 19.16 -3.55 -5.04
N CYS A 219 18.07 -4.16 -4.57
CA CYS A 219 18.06 -5.56 -4.15
C CYS A 219 17.78 -6.48 -5.34
N PRO A 220 18.78 -7.21 -5.82
CA PRO A 220 18.57 -8.14 -6.92
C PRO A 220 17.70 -9.32 -6.46
N LEU A 221 16.60 -9.56 -7.20
CA LEU A 221 15.79 -10.76 -6.97
C LEU A 221 16.60 -12.02 -7.27
N PRO A 222 16.60 -13.00 -6.38
CA PRO A 222 17.38 -14.21 -6.58
C PRO A 222 16.88 -15.01 -7.77
N ARG A 223 17.81 -15.49 -8.59
CA ARG A 223 17.54 -16.36 -9.72
C ARG A 223 17.52 -17.85 -9.35
N SER A 224 18.06 -18.20 -8.19
CA SER A 224 18.12 -19.58 -7.68
C SER A 224 17.65 -19.64 -6.23
N ARG A 225 17.26 -20.84 -5.79
CA ARG A 225 16.78 -21.07 -4.41
C ARG A 225 17.87 -20.89 -3.34
N GLY A 226 19.14 -20.83 -3.70
CA GLY A 226 20.27 -20.68 -2.76
C GLY A 226 20.53 -21.93 -1.90
N GLY A 227 21.60 -21.89 -1.12
CA GLY A 227 21.97 -22.96 -0.17
C GLY A 227 21.33 -22.77 1.21
N LEU A 228 21.58 -23.75 2.10
CA LEU A 228 21.04 -23.79 3.46
C LEU A 228 21.36 -22.53 4.26
N GLY A 229 22.61 -22.06 4.22
CA GLY A 229 23.02 -20.84 4.95
C GLY A 229 22.19 -19.60 4.59
N ARG A 230 21.91 -19.39 3.29
CA ARG A 230 21.03 -18.31 2.84
C ARG A 230 19.60 -18.46 3.40
N THR A 231 19.09 -19.69 3.40
CA THR A 231 17.74 -19.98 3.93
C THR A 231 17.67 -19.71 5.42
N CYS A 232 18.69 -20.11 6.19
CA CYS A 232 18.76 -19.82 7.63
C CYS A 232 18.80 -18.31 7.91
N ILE A 233 19.65 -17.56 7.21
CA ILE A 233 19.69 -16.09 7.33
C ILE A 233 18.31 -15.49 6.96
N GLY A 234 17.73 -15.94 5.86
CA GLY A 234 16.40 -15.47 5.43
C GLY A 234 15.31 -15.76 6.46
N ALA A 235 15.32 -16.94 7.07
CA ALA A 235 14.39 -17.29 8.14
C ALA A 235 14.58 -16.41 9.39
N SER A 236 15.81 -16.16 9.81
CA SER A 236 16.11 -15.29 10.95
C SER A 236 15.67 -13.84 10.69
N VAL A 237 15.91 -13.33 9.49
CA VAL A 237 15.47 -11.97 9.09
C VAL A 237 13.93 -11.91 9.00
N LEU A 238 13.27 -12.97 8.50
CA LEU A 238 11.80 -13.06 8.47
C LEU A 238 11.23 -13.06 9.88
N LEU A 239 11.78 -13.84 10.80
CA LEU A 239 11.36 -13.87 12.21
C LEU A 239 11.54 -12.49 12.88
N LEU A 240 12.65 -11.81 12.60
CA LEU A 240 12.86 -10.42 13.06
C LEU A 240 11.75 -9.49 12.52
N GLY A 241 11.42 -9.60 11.23
CA GLY A 241 10.32 -8.82 10.63
C GLY A 241 8.99 -9.08 11.30
N LEU A 242 8.64 -10.35 11.54
CA LEU A 242 7.43 -10.74 12.27
C LEU A 242 7.42 -10.20 13.71
N ALA A 243 8.56 -10.23 14.40
CA ALA A 243 8.70 -9.68 15.75
C ALA A 243 8.52 -8.15 15.78
N LEU A 244 9.08 -7.43 14.78
CA LEU A 244 8.87 -5.98 14.63
C LEU A 244 7.43 -5.60 14.32
N CYS A 245 6.67 -6.47 13.65
CA CYS A 245 5.23 -6.29 13.40
C CYS A 245 4.39 -6.59 14.66
N ALA A 246 4.78 -7.61 15.43
CA ALA A 246 4.05 -8.06 16.61
C ALA A 246 4.05 -7.03 17.74
N THR A 247 5.15 -6.29 17.89
CA THR A 247 5.34 -5.27 18.94
C THR A 247 5.87 -3.98 18.34
N LYS A 248 5.36 -2.81 18.75
CA LYS A 248 5.65 -1.51 18.11
C LYS A 248 6.41 -0.52 19.00
N ASP A 249 7.05 -0.98 20.06
CA ASP A 249 7.67 -0.15 21.11
C ASP A 249 9.11 -0.58 21.46
N TRP A 250 9.86 -1.05 20.47
CA TRP A 250 11.23 -1.50 20.69
C TRP A 250 12.16 -0.34 21.01
N ARG A 251 12.73 -0.33 22.22
CA ARG A 251 13.69 0.70 22.68
C ARG A 251 14.90 0.85 21.74
N ALA A 252 15.41 -0.25 21.18
CA ALA A 252 16.52 -0.22 20.24
C ALA A 252 16.13 0.49 18.93
N VAL A 253 14.90 0.32 18.46
CA VAL A 253 14.38 1.01 17.27
C VAL A 253 14.19 2.49 17.57
N GLU A 254 13.68 2.82 18.76
CA GLU A 254 13.54 4.22 19.18
C GLU A 254 14.90 4.92 19.29
N ALA A 255 15.91 4.27 19.89
CA ALA A 255 17.26 4.80 19.96
C ALA A 255 17.84 5.05 18.55
N LEU A 256 17.66 4.11 17.63
CA LEU A 256 18.08 4.28 16.23
C LEU A 256 17.33 5.43 15.56
N ARG A 257 16.00 5.51 15.74
CA ARG A 257 15.18 6.60 15.21
C ARG A 257 15.66 7.96 15.70
N LEU A 258 15.85 8.10 17.01
CA LEU A 258 16.34 9.34 17.62
C LEU A 258 17.72 9.71 17.11
N TRP A 259 18.63 8.74 16.99
CA TRP A 259 19.96 8.99 16.43
C TRP A 259 19.89 9.48 14.98
N LEU A 260 19.05 8.88 14.15
CA LEU A 260 18.85 9.31 12.76
C LEU A 260 18.15 10.67 12.68
N SER A 261 17.24 11.00 13.59
CA SER A 261 16.51 12.27 13.60
C SER A 261 17.40 13.47 13.98
N HIS A 262 18.56 13.24 14.56
CA HIS A 262 19.56 14.30 14.83
C HIS A 262 20.35 14.69 13.56
N SER A 263 20.28 13.92 12.50
CA SER A 263 20.81 14.34 11.20
C SER A 263 19.79 15.29 10.55
N GLU A 264 20.18 16.48 10.20
CA GLU A 264 19.33 17.50 9.55
C GLU A 264 18.73 17.03 8.21
N LEU A 265 19.19 15.91 7.67
CA LEU A 265 18.78 15.31 6.41
C LEU A 265 17.70 14.23 6.57
N ALA A 266 17.35 13.84 7.81
CA ALA A 266 16.40 12.76 8.04
C ALA A 266 14.97 13.31 8.19
N PHE A 267 14.06 12.83 7.37
CA PHE A 267 12.63 12.86 7.72
C PHE A 267 12.46 12.09 9.03
N ALA A 268 11.87 12.72 10.04
CA ALA A 268 11.68 12.11 11.36
C ALA A 268 10.26 11.49 11.47
N PRO A 269 10.04 10.25 11.01
CA PRO A 269 8.79 9.57 11.22
C PRO A 269 8.58 9.32 12.72
N ASN A 270 7.33 9.14 13.17
CA ASN A 270 7.09 8.65 14.51
C ASN A 270 7.64 7.20 14.67
N LEU A 271 7.81 6.76 15.94
CA LEU A 271 8.36 5.42 16.23
C LEU A 271 7.59 4.31 15.52
N TYR A 272 6.26 4.37 15.54
CA TYR A 272 5.41 3.37 14.93
C TYR A 272 5.64 3.24 13.42
N GLN A 273 5.72 4.36 12.71
CA GLN A 273 5.98 4.38 11.26
C GLN A 273 7.38 3.87 10.94
N PHE A 274 8.39 4.31 11.68
CA PHE A 274 9.77 3.88 11.46
C PHE A 274 9.95 2.39 11.73
N GLN A 275 9.38 1.87 12.81
CA GLN A 275 9.42 0.44 13.11
C GLN A 275 8.66 -0.39 12.06
N SER A 276 7.54 0.11 11.54
CA SER A 276 6.82 -0.54 10.43
C SER A 276 7.64 -0.59 9.16
N GLN A 277 8.43 0.45 8.85
CA GLN A 277 9.35 0.43 7.71
C GLN A 277 10.44 -0.64 7.90
N LEU A 278 11.07 -0.70 9.07
CA LEU A 278 12.07 -1.73 9.37
C LEU A 278 11.46 -3.14 9.33
N GLY A 279 10.25 -3.32 9.86
CA GLY A 279 9.48 -4.56 9.76
C GLY A 279 9.25 -4.97 8.31
N ALA A 280 8.84 -4.03 7.46
CA ALA A 280 8.62 -4.28 6.03
C ALA A 280 9.91 -4.69 5.31
N VAL A 281 11.03 -4.01 5.62
CA VAL A 281 12.35 -4.36 5.07
C VAL A 281 12.73 -5.78 5.48
N ALA A 282 12.62 -6.11 6.77
CA ALA A 282 12.97 -7.44 7.27
C ALA A 282 12.04 -8.53 6.69
N LEU A 283 10.73 -8.30 6.63
CA LEU A 283 9.78 -9.23 5.99
C LEU A 283 10.11 -9.46 4.52
N TYR A 284 10.32 -8.38 3.76
CA TYR A 284 10.62 -8.47 2.33
C TYR A 284 11.92 -9.25 2.08
N PHE A 285 13.03 -8.88 2.74
CA PHE A 285 14.31 -9.57 2.57
C PHE A 285 14.25 -11.01 3.09
N GLY A 286 13.60 -11.23 4.23
CA GLY A 286 13.39 -12.56 4.78
C GLY A 286 12.67 -13.48 3.79
N VAL A 287 11.58 -13.01 3.18
CA VAL A 287 10.85 -13.76 2.13
C VAL A 287 11.73 -13.99 0.91
N VAL A 288 12.42 -12.95 0.41
CA VAL A 288 13.30 -13.06 -0.78
C VAL A 288 14.43 -14.07 -0.56
N MET A 289 14.93 -14.22 0.67
CA MET A 289 16.03 -15.12 1.01
C MET A 289 15.58 -16.52 1.47
N CYS A 290 14.29 -16.73 1.77
CA CYS A 290 13.75 -17.98 2.31
C CYS A 290 12.87 -18.75 1.30
N PRO A 291 13.45 -19.64 0.45
CA PRO A 291 12.70 -20.38 -0.56
C PRO A 291 11.60 -21.30 -0.01
N GLY A 292 11.66 -21.68 1.26
CA GLY A 292 10.62 -22.46 1.93
C GLY A 292 9.26 -21.75 1.93
N VAL A 293 9.27 -20.43 2.11
CA VAL A 293 8.05 -19.58 2.11
C VAL A 293 7.49 -19.38 0.69
N TRP A 294 8.33 -19.49 -0.35
CA TRP A 294 7.87 -19.28 -1.73
C TRP A 294 6.78 -20.24 -2.15
N ARG A 295 6.85 -21.51 -1.73
CA ARG A 295 5.82 -22.53 -2.06
C ARG A 295 4.43 -22.11 -1.58
N LEU A 296 4.33 -21.51 -0.38
CA LEU A 296 3.09 -20.99 0.15
C LEU A 296 2.61 -19.77 -0.66
N LEU A 297 3.51 -18.82 -0.90
CA LEU A 297 3.20 -17.59 -1.63
C LEU A 297 2.90 -17.86 -3.13
N GLU A 298 3.44 -18.92 -3.70
CA GLU A 298 3.18 -19.36 -5.08
C GLU A 298 1.92 -20.21 -5.22
N SER A 299 1.20 -20.50 -4.12
CA SER A 299 -0.08 -21.21 -4.17
C SER A 299 -1.13 -20.43 -4.96
N ASP A 300 -2.08 -21.13 -5.56
CA ASP A 300 -3.14 -20.49 -6.37
C ASP A 300 -3.96 -19.46 -5.62
N PRO A 301 -4.37 -19.68 -4.34
CA PRO A 301 -5.07 -18.66 -3.57
C PRO A 301 -4.24 -17.40 -3.36
N CYS A 302 -2.96 -17.52 -2.96
CA CYS A 302 -2.09 -16.37 -2.74
C CYS A 302 -1.85 -15.58 -4.03
N ARG A 303 -1.63 -16.26 -5.16
CA ARG A 303 -1.48 -15.62 -6.47
C ARG A 303 -2.78 -14.96 -6.95
N HIS A 304 -3.93 -15.58 -6.65
CA HIS A 304 -5.23 -14.98 -6.95
C HIS A 304 -5.42 -13.67 -6.19
N LEU A 305 -5.21 -13.68 -4.87
CA LEU A 305 -5.23 -12.47 -4.04
C LEU A 305 -4.21 -11.43 -4.54
N GLY A 306 -3.03 -11.86 -4.96
CA GLY A 306 -2.01 -10.97 -5.53
C GLY A 306 -2.44 -10.26 -6.80
N ARG A 307 -3.21 -10.92 -7.68
CA ARG A 307 -3.80 -10.29 -8.87
C ARG A 307 -4.86 -9.24 -8.49
N LEU A 308 -5.64 -9.51 -7.46
CA LEU A 308 -6.70 -8.64 -6.98
C LEU A 308 -6.19 -7.55 -6.03
N SER A 309 -4.93 -7.63 -5.58
CA SER A 309 -4.40 -6.80 -4.47
C SER A 309 -4.62 -5.30 -4.66
N PHE A 310 -4.46 -4.78 -5.87
CA PHE A 310 -4.65 -3.36 -6.17
C PHE A 310 -6.15 -2.97 -6.10
N SER A 311 -7.02 -3.79 -6.66
CA SER A 311 -8.47 -3.59 -6.59
C SER A 311 -9.01 -3.72 -5.15
N ILE A 312 -8.48 -4.70 -4.38
CA ILE A 312 -8.79 -4.84 -2.94
C ILE A 312 -8.38 -3.55 -2.21
N TYR A 313 -7.15 -3.07 -2.47
CA TYR A 313 -6.62 -1.88 -1.82
C TYR A 313 -7.47 -0.62 -2.08
N LEU A 314 -7.96 -0.44 -3.32
CA LEU A 314 -8.76 0.71 -3.72
C LEU A 314 -10.23 0.67 -3.26
N LEU A 315 -10.78 -0.50 -2.93
CA LEU A 315 -12.21 -0.62 -2.67
C LEU A 315 -12.57 -0.99 -1.24
N HIS A 316 -11.61 -1.50 -0.45
CA HIS A 316 -11.94 -2.04 0.87
C HIS A 316 -12.45 -0.97 1.84
N PHE A 317 -11.88 0.23 1.80
CA PHE A 317 -12.24 1.30 2.72
C PHE A 317 -13.67 1.82 2.45
N PRO A 318 -14.04 2.26 1.24
CA PRO A 318 -15.40 2.72 0.99
C PRO A 318 -16.45 1.63 1.21
N ILE A 319 -16.18 0.36 0.88
CA ILE A 319 -17.09 -0.75 1.18
C ILE A 319 -17.27 -0.92 2.69
N LEU A 320 -16.18 -0.84 3.47
CA LEU A 320 -16.22 -0.97 4.92
C LEU A 320 -17.03 0.17 5.56
N PHE A 321 -16.71 1.43 5.22
CA PHE A 321 -17.31 2.63 5.81
C PHE A 321 -18.79 2.82 5.46
N THR A 322 -19.26 2.16 4.41
CA THR A 322 -20.65 2.30 3.94
C THR A 322 -21.44 1.00 4.09
N LEU A 323 -21.29 0.06 3.16
CA LEU A 323 -22.09 -1.17 3.08
C LEU A 323 -21.96 -2.04 4.33
N VAL A 324 -20.72 -2.24 4.81
CA VAL A 324 -20.48 -3.13 5.96
C VAL A 324 -20.96 -2.46 7.25
N CYS A 325 -20.70 -1.15 7.41
CA CYS A 325 -21.19 -0.39 8.55
C CYS A 325 -22.73 -0.37 8.59
N ALA A 326 -23.39 -0.11 7.46
CA ALA A 326 -24.86 -0.14 7.39
C ALA A 326 -25.42 -1.53 7.75
N ALA A 327 -24.87 -2.58 7.14
CA ALA A 327 -25.27 -3.96 7.47
C ALA A 327 -25.03 -4.32 8.93
N PHE A 328 -23.90 -3.89 9.51
CA PHE A 328 -23.61 -4.12 10.92
C PHE A 328 -24.63 -3.45 11.85
N VAL A 329 -25.01 -2.21 11.56
CA VAL A 329 -26.05 -1.49 12.34
C VAL A 329 -27.37 -2.26 12.33
N ASP A 330 -27.78 -2.80 11.19
CA ASP A 330 -29.02 -3.57 11.08
C ASP A 330 -28.89 -4.95 11.77
N LEU A 331 -27.77 -5.63 11.60
CA LEU A 331 -27.50 -6.90 12.30
C LEU A 331 -27.47 -6.72 13.81
N HIS A 332 -26.93 -5.61 14.30
CA HIS A 332 -26.81 -5.35 15.74
C HIS A 332 -28.17 -5.15 16.45
N ARG A 333 -29.23 -4.83 15.68
CA ARG A 333 -30.61 -4.75 16.20
C ARG A 333 -31.21 -6.11 16.48
N VAL A 334 -30.71 -7.17 15.81
CA VAL A 334 -31.30 -8.51 15.83
C VAL A 334 -30.43 -9.51 16.55
N PHE A 335 -29.10 -9.36 16.47
CA PHE A 335 -28.13 -10.32 16.96
C PHE A 335 -27.23 -9.74 18.07
N PRO A 336 -26.68 -10.58 18.93
CA PRO A 336 -25.65 -10.16 19.89
C PRO A 336 -24.42 -9.57 19.19
N PRO A 337 -23.65 -8.66 19.85
CA PRO A 337 -22.50 -7.97 19.27
C PRO A 337 -21.49 -8.90 18.58
N ALA A 338 -21.12 -10.02 19.22
CA ALA A 338 -20.17 -10.96 18.66
C ALA A 338 -20.65 -11.61 17.35
N VAL A 339 -21.95 -11.96 17.27
CA VAL A 339 -22.54 -12.53 16.05
C VAL A 339 -22.63 -11.49 14.95
N SER A 340 -23.07 -10.27 15.29
CA SER A 340 -23.11 -9.13 14.34
C SER A 340 -21.75 -8.84 13.75
N THR A 341 -20.70 -8.81 14.58
CA THR A 341 -19.31 -8.60 14.13
C THR A 341 -18.82 -9.75 13.24
N ALA A 342 -19.09 -11.00 13.60
CA ALA A 342 -18.68 -12.16 12.80
C ALA A 342 -19.38 -12.18 11.43
N VAL A 343 -20.69 -11.89 11.37
CA VAL A 343 -21.45 -11.81 10.12
C VAL A 343 -20.98 -10.63 9.28
N ALA A 344 -20.75 -9.45 9.88
CA ALA A 344 -20.21 -8.28 9.20
C ALA A 344 -18.82 -8.56 8.61
N PHE A 345 -17.96 -9.29 9.31
CA PHE A 345 -16.66 -9.73 8.79
C PHE A 345 -16.81 -10.64 7.57
N ALA A 346 -17.64 -11.68 7.67
CA ALA A 346 -17.88 -12.59 6.57
C ALA A 346 -18.45 -11.85 5.33
N LEU A 347 -19.40 -10.94 5.54
CA LEU A 347 -19.95 -10.07 4.52
C LEU A 347 -18.88 -9.18 3.90
N PHE A 348 -18.03 -8.56 4.72
CA PHE A 348 -16.94 -7.71 4.23
C PHE A 348 -15.98 -8.46 3.32
N ILE A 349 -15.53 -9.65 3.74
CA ILE A 349 -14.64 -10.49 2.92
C ILE A 349 -15.32 -10.89 1.60
N ALA A 350 -16.59 -11.29 1.65
CA ALA A 350 -17.34 -11.65 0.44
C ALA A 350 -17.50 -10.48 -0.52
N LEU A 351 -17.91 -9.30 -0.01
CA LEU A 351 -18.11 -8.10 -0.81
C LEU A 351 -16.82 -7.60 -1.42
N ILE A 352 -15.72 -7.54 -0.64
CA ILE A 352 -14.45 -7.02 -1.17
C ILE A 352 -13.83 -7.95 -2.22
N LEU A 353 -13.92 -9.27 -2.06
CA LEU A 353 -13.43 -10.22 -3.06
C LEU A 353 -14.25 -10.15 -4.34
N LEU A 354 -15.58 -10.07 -4.24
CA LEU A 354 -16.47 -9.89 -5.39
C LEU A 354 -16.20 -8.57 -6.10
N ALA A 355 -16.20 -7.45 -5.37
CA ALA A 355 -15.98 -6.12 -5.91
C ALA A 355 -14.60 -6.02 -6.57
N ALA A 356 -13.55 -6.53 -5.91
CA ALA A 356 -12.20 -6.53 -6.45
C ALA A 356 -12.08 -7.38 -7.72
N HIS A 357 -12.80 -8.53 -7.80
CA HIS A 357 -12.81 -9.35 -9.01
C HIS A 357 -13.48 -8.62 -10.19
N LEU A 358 -14.61 -7.96 -9.95
CA LEU A 358 -15.30 -7.18 -10.96
C LEU A 358 -14.47 -5.96 -11.40
N PHE A 359 -13.90 -5.25 -10.44
CA PHE A 359 -13.06 -4.08 -10.69
C PHE A 359 -11.77 -4.43 -11.47
N GLU A 360 -11.11 -5.53 -11.09
CA GLU A 360 -9.94 -6.03 -11.83
C GLU A 360 -10.30 -6.34 -13.27
N ARG A 361 -11.43 -7.00 -13.50
CA ARG A 361 -11.87 -7.40 -14.83
C ARG A 361 -12.27 -6.21 -15.71
N TRP A 362 -13.03 -5.24 -15.16
CA TRP A 362 -13.67 -4.19 -15.94
C TRP A 362 -12.93 -2.86 -15.92
N ILE A 363 -12.06 -2.62 -14.94
CA ILE A 363 -11.32 -1.36 -14.76
C ILE A 363 -9.81 -1.58 -14.84
N ASP A 364 -9.21 -2.41 -13.96
CA ASP A 364 -7.74 -2.52 -13.87
C ASP A 364 -7.13 -3.16 -15.13
N ARG A 365 -7.70 -4.25 -15.65
CA ARG A 365 -7.21 -4.86 -16.90
C ARG A 365 -7.32 -3.93 -18.12
N PRO A 366 -8.47 -3.28 -18.38
CA PRO A 366 -8.56 -2.27 -19.44
C PRO A 366 -7.56 -1.11 -19.24
N ALA A 367 -7.38 -0.60 -18.02
CA ALA A 367 -6.40 0.44 -17.71
C ALA A 367 -4.95 -0.02 -18.06
N ILE A 368 -4.61 -1.27 -17.73
CA ILE A 368 -3.33 -1.87 -18.14
C ILE A 368 -3.20 -1.94 -19.67
N ALA A 369 -4.27 -2.29 -20.39
CA ALA A 369 -4.26 -2.34 -21.86
C ALA A 369 -4.07 -0.95 -22.46
N LEU A 370 -4.85 0.04 -22.02
CA LEU A 370 -4.75 1.44 -22.44
C LEU A 370 -3.38 2.04 -22.13
N SER A 371 -2.81 1.73 -20.96
CA SER A 371 -1.48 2.21 -20.60
C SER A 371 -0.38 1.77 -21.59
N ARG A 372 -0.56 0.62 -22.26
CA ARG A 372 0.39 0.14 -23.30
C ARG A 372 0.34 1.02 -24.54
N LEU A 373 -0.85 1.54 -24.90
CA LEU A 373 -1.01 2.46 -26.01
C LEU A 373 -0.33 3.81 -25.71
N ALA A 374 -0.50 4.35 -24.52
CA ALA A 374 0.20 5.57 -24.08
C ALA A 374 1.73 5.43 -24.09
N GLY A 375 2.27 4.22 -23.88
CA GLY A 375 3.71 3.95 -23.98
C GLY A 375 4.20 3.65 -25.40
N ALA A 376 3.29 3.46 -26.36
CA ALA A 376 3.61 3.11 -27.74
C ALA A 376 3.72 4.34 -28.69
N THR A 377 3.43 5.55 -28.20
CA THR A 377 3.63 6.78 -28.98
C THR A 377 5.12 6.89 -29.35
N ARG A 378 5.43 6.47 -30.56
CA ARG A 378 6.74 6.67 -31.18
C ARG A 378 6.91 8.17 -31.36
N TRP A 379 7.72 8.80 -30.51
CA TRP A 379 8.38 10.02 -30.91
C TRP A 379 9.31 9.63 -32.04
N GLN A 380 8.90 9.86 -33.30
CA GLN A 380 9.80 9.89 -34.42
C GLN A 380 10.46 11.28 -34.37
N PRO A 381 11.78 11.40 -34.17
CA PRO A 381 12.43 12.67 -34.40
C PRO A 381 12.27 12.98 -35.89
N ALA A 382 11.81 14.19 -36.17
CA ALA A 382 11.80 14.77 -37.51
C ALA A 382 13.22 14.97 -38.06
#